data_6e93c1ff132665725b1fc72e0f341503
#
_entry.id   6e93c1ff132665725b1fc72e0f341503
#
_cell.length_a   1.000
_cell.length_b   1.000
_cell.length_c   1.000
_cell.angle_alpha   90.00
_cell.angle_beta   90.00
_cell.angle_gamma   90.00
#
_symmetry.space_group_name_H-M   'P 1'
#
loop_
_entity.id
_entity.type
_entity.pdbx_description
1 polymer ?
#
loop_
_entity_poly.entity_id
_entity_poly.type
_entity_poly.pdbx_seq_one_letter_code
_entity_poly.pdbx_strand_id
1 'polypeptide(L)'
;MLRKVLPTSSAVKVARKCVFRNASTAAPIRPRICIVGAGPAGFYTAQYILKHLDNSDIDIVEKLPVPFGLVRFGVAPDHPEVKNVINTFTKTAENPRVRFLGNLCLGKDFTLEELRERYHAVLLTYGAEQDNTLNIPNENLQNVLSAREFVAWYNGLPGFENLNPDLSGKSLTLLGQGNVAVDVARIVLSSVDDLKKTDITEYALETLSRSRIDTVHLVGRRGPLQAAFTIKELREMLKLSSCTTRWRADDFDHVEESIPNLPRPRKRITELMVKSLAEQAPNNVPPAGRCFQPIFFRSPVNFVGSGKVEAVEYVVNRLADGRAVPTEQRETIATDLVCRSIGYRAVSVDNHINFDARKGCVNNAGGRVLKRNLTGSDQTIDDIEDKYETGLYASGWLATGPTGVILTTMNNSFGVADLVCRDFSSNTIRLNGSRPGLDLAGRPYVSWHGWKAIDSEEVRLGQAKGKPREKLTRIETMLQIASNASD
;
A
#
# COMPACT_ATOMS: atom_id res chain seq x y z
N MET A 1 -65.83 37.96 59.82
CA MET A 1 -67.29 38.07 59.59
C MET A 1 -67.69 37.65 58.22
N LEU A 2 -68.63 36.70 58.15
CA LEU A 2 -69.52 36.38 57.07
C LEU A 2 -68.92 35.89 55.69
N ARG A 3 -68.97 34.64 55.43
CA ARG A 3 -70.04 33.72 55.01
C ARG A 3 -70.46 33.86 53.53
N LYS A 4 -70.28 32.72 52.82
CA LYS A 4 -71.19 32.08 51.84
C LYS A 4 -71.17 32.68 50.41
N VAL A 5 -71.26 31.93 49.30
CA VAL A 5 -72.00 30.74 48.94
C VAL A 5 -71.41 30.20 47.61
N LEU A 6 -71.37 28.88 47.42
CA LEU A 6 -71.23 28.20 46.11
C LEU A 6 -72.56 28.31 45.30
N PRO A 7 -72.50 28.16 43.97
CA PRO A 7 -73.17 26.98 43.45
C PRO A 7 -72.38 26.28 42.32
N THR A 8 -72.68 25.03 42.27
CA THR A 8 -72.33 23.96 41.32
C THR A 8 -72.75 24.26 39.87
N SER A 9 -71.91 23.92 38.90
CA SER A 9 -72.33 23.66 37.50
C SER A 9 -71.48 22.53 36.92
N SER A 10 -72.15 21.46 36.55
CA SER A 10 -71.68 20.25 35.88
C SER A 10 -71.12 20.60 34.50
N ALA A 11 -69.87 20.22 34.21
CA ALA A 11 -69.27 20.26 32.89
C ALA A 11 -68.91 18.82 32.46
N VAL A 12 -69.52 18.44 31.37
CA VAL A 12 -69.43 17.18 30.64
C VAL A 12 -67.96 16.88 30.25
N LYS A 13 -67.38 15.78 30.73
CA LYS A 13 -66.12 15.22 30.24
C LYS A 13 -66.31 14.62 28.87
N VAL A 14 -65.88 15.33 27.83
CA VAL A 14 -65.66 14.79 26.49
C VAL A 14 -64.30 14.06 26.52
N ALA A 15 -64.32 12.75 26.57
CA ALA A 15 -63.12 11.91 26.45
C ALA A 15 -62.61 11.98 24.99
N ARG A 16 -61.58 12.77 24.72
CA ARG A 16 -60.81 12.66 23.49
C ARG A 16 -60.04 11.31 23.53
N LYS A 17 -60.51 10.34 22.75
CA LYS A 17 -59.72 9.15 22.38
C LYS A 17 -58.45 9.63 21.62
N CYS A 18 -57.31 9.65 22.29
CA CYS A 18 -56.03 9.73 21.62
C CYS A 18 -55.87 8.42 20.84
N VAL A 19 -56.04 8.47 19.53
CA VAL A 19 -55.62 7.40 18.63
C VAL A 19 -54.09 7.39 18.69
N PHE A 20 -53.52 6.46 19.46
CA PHE A 20 -52.13 6.11 19.35
C PHE A 20 -51.92 5.55 17.93
N ARG A 21 -51.37 6.35 17.03
CA ARG A 21 -50.79 5.83 15.81
C ARG A 21 -49.68 4.81 16.27
N ASN A 22 -49.89 3.56 15.98
CA ASN A 22 -48.87 2.54 16.08
C ASN A 22 -47.67 3.06 15.24
N ALA A 23 -46.64 3.56 15.90
CA ALA A 23 -45.34 3.76 15.27
C ALA A 23 -44.92 2.38 14.78
N SER A 24 -44.71 2.26 13.49
CA SER A 24 -44.17 1.06 12.87
C SER A 24 -42.87 0.67 13.61
N THR A 25 -42.89 -0.54 14.18
CA THR A 25 -41.74 -1.14 14.90
C THR A 25 -40.73 -1.71 13.92
N ALA A 26 -40.52 -1.06 12.76
CA ALA A 26 -39.43 -1.44 11.88
C ALA A 26 -38.09 -1.14 12.60
N ALA A 27 -37.27 -2.18 12.74
CA ALA A 27 -35.93 -2.00 13.29
C ALA A 27 -35.19 -0.90 12.54
N PRO A 28 -34.39 -0.06 13.22
CA PRO A 28 -33.68 1.05 12.58
C PRO A 28 -32.77 0.49 11.47
N ILE A 29 -32.82 1.12 10.30
CA ILE A 29 -32.01 0.74 9.15
C ILE A 29 -30.54 0.90 9.54
N ARG A 30 -29.75 -0.15 9.37
CA ARG A 30 -28.32 -0.16 9.67
C ARG A 30 -27.53 0.26 8.43
N PRO A 31 -26.59 1.21 8.56
CA PRO A 31 -25.63 1.51 7.50
C PRO A 31 -24.89 0.24 7.06
N ARG A 32 -24.94 -0.08 5.78
CA ARG A 32 -24.16 -1.17 5.21
C ARG A 32 -23.11 -0.60 4.27
N ILE A 33 -21.84 -0.93 4.55
CA ILE A 33 -20.67 -0.33 3.92
C ILE A 33 -19.82 -1.43 3.29
N CYS A 34 -19.39 -1.20 2.04
CA CYS A 34 -18.43 -2.06 1.36
C CYS A 34 -17.07 -1.37 1.31
N ILE A 35 -16.03 -2.08 1.70
CA ILE A 35 -14.63 -1.67 1.56
C ILE A 35 -13.96 -2.61 0.58
N VAL A 36 -13.52 -2.09 -0.58
CA VAL A 36 -12.87 -2.87 -1.63
C VAL A 36 -11.36 -2.77 -1.48
N GLY A 37 -10.75 -3.84 -1.03
CA GLY A 37 -9.33 -3.98 -0.72
C GLY A 37 -9.08 -4.17 0.78
N ALA A 38 -8.54 -5.33 1.16
CA ALA A 38 -8.19 -5.70 2.54
C ALA A 38 -6.72 -5.37 2.88
N GLY A 39 -6.18 -4.30 2.30
CA GLY A 39 -4.88 -3.74 2.67
C GLY A 39 -4.97 -2.79 3.88
N PRO A 40 -3.86 -2.10 4.22
CA PRO A 40 -3.84 -1.16 5.34
C PRO A 40 -4.94 -0.10 5.27
N ALA A 41 -5.17 0.49 4.10
CA ALA A 41 -6.20 1.52 3.93
C ALA A 41 -7.59 1.00 4.27
N GLY A 42 -7.93 -0.21 3.81
CA GLY A 42 -9.22 -0.83 4.10
C GLY A 42 -9.42 -1.10 5.58
N PHE A 43 -8.44 -1.73 6.23
CA PHE A 43 -8.52 -2.03 7.66
C PHE A 43 -8.54 -0.79 8.56
N TYR A 44 -7.74 0.24 8.29
CA TYR A 44 -7.81 1.49 9.05
C TYR A 44 -9.15 2.19 8.87
N THR A 45 -9.69 2.19 7.66
CA THR A 45 -11.03 2.74 7.41
C THR A 45 -12.10 1.97 8.19
N ALA A 46 -12.09 0.63 8.14
CA ALA A 46 -13.02 -0.20 8.90
C ALA A 46 -12.91 0.04 10.40
N GLN A 47 -11.69 0.08 10.95
CA GLN A 47 -11.41 0.35 12.36
C GLN A 47 -12.01 1.68 12.82
N TYR A 48 -11.85 2.74 12.03
CA TYR A 48 -12.39 4.06 12.38
C TYR A 48 -13.92 4.06 12.34
N ILE A 49 -14.53 3.51 11.28
CA ILE A 49 -15.99 3.42 11.13
C ILE A 49 -16.62 2.63 12.28
N LEU A 50 -16.05 1.49 12.65
CA LEU A 50 -16.53 0.68 13.77
C LEU A 50 -16.60 1.44 15.08
N LYS A 51 -15.69 2.38 15.28
CA LYS A 51 -15.58 3.17 16.51
C LYS A 51 -16.53 4.38 16.53
N HIS A 52 -16.87 4.94 15.36
CA HIS A 52 -17.55 6.24 15.27
C HIS A 52 -18.93 6.17 14.60
N LEU A 53 -19.30 5.04 14.02
CA LEU A 53 -20.61 4.82 13.42
C LEU A 53 -21.21 3.54 14.02
N ASP A 54 -21.99 3.72 15.09
CA ASP A 54 -22.66 2.61 15.75
C ASP A 54 -23.66 1.92 14.81
N ASN A 55 -23.89 0.62 15.04
CA ASN A 55 -24.83 -0.20 14.27
C ASN A 55 -24.56 -0.29 12.75
N SER A 56 -23.35 0.02 12.28
CA SER A 56 -22.96 -0.23 10.89
C SER A 56 -22.50 -1.67 10.68
N ASP A 57 -22.77 -2.22 9.49
CA ASP A 57 -22.24 -3.50 9.02
C ASP A 57 -21.24 -3.23 7.88
N ILE A 58 -20.08 -3.89 7.93
CA ILE A 58 -18.96 -3.64 7.00
C ILE A 58 -18.58 -4.96 6.31
N ASP A 59 -18.61 -4.97 4.99
CA ASP A 59 -18.02 -6.02 4.18
C ASP A 59 -16.67 -5.53 3.64
N ILE A 60 -15.58 -6.28 3.91
CA ILE A 60 -14.26 -6.04 3.35
C ILE A 60 -14.02 -7.07 2.26
N VAL A 61 -13.95 -6.63 1.02
CA VAL A 61 -13.79 -7.49 -0.16
C VAL A 61 -12.34 -7.43 -0.63
N GLU A 62 -11.74 -8.59 -0.91
CA GLU A 62 -10.34 -8.70 -1.33
C GLU A 62 -10.21 -9.67 -2.51
N LYS A 63 -9.44 -9.28 -3.53
CA LYS A 63 -9.21 -10.13 -4.70
C LYS A 63 -8.39 -11.39 -4.43
N LEU A 64 -7.50 -11.32 -3.42
CA LEU A 64 -6.74 -12.49 -2.97
C LEU A 64 -7.53 -13.28 -1.93
N PRO A 65 -7.29 -14.59 -1.80
CA PRO A 65 -7.86 -15.39 -0.72
C PRO A 65 -7.45 -14.91 0.68
N VAL A 66 -6.42 -14.08 0.77
CA VAL A 66 -5.73 -13.68 2.01
C VAL A 66 -5.69 -12.15 2.16
N PRO A 67 -5.84 -11.61 3.39
CA PRO A 67 -5.85 -10.18 3.65
C PRO A 67 -4.46 -9.56 3.82
N PHE A 68 -4.44 -8.29 4.19
CA PHE A 68 -3.34 -7.44 4.63
C PHE A 68 -2.49 -6.81 3.53
N GLY A 69 -2.70 -7.13 2.25
CA GLY A 69 -2.07 -6.48 1.10
C GLY A 69 -0.56 -6.31 1.26
N LEU A 70 -0.05 -5.09 1.09
CA LEU A 70 1.40 -4.82 1.14
C LEU A 70 2.02 -4.95 2.55
N VAL A 71 1.26 -4.97 3.64
CA VAL A 71 1.84 -5.32 4.95
C VAL A 71 2.36 -6.76 4.93
N ARG A 72 1.61 -7.65 4.26
CA ARG A 72 1.99 -9.04 4.10
C ARG A 72 3.00 -9.27 2.97
N PHE A 73 2.80 -8.61 1.81
CA PHE A 73 3.52 -8.90 0.58
C PHE A 73 4.50 -7.82 0.12
N GLY A 74 4.56 -6.68 0.80
CA GLY A 74 5.42 -5.55 0.43
C GLY A 74 6.44 -5.18 1.50
N VAL A 75 6.12 -5.36 2.78
CA VAL A 75 7.08 -5.14 3.87
C VAL A 75 8.18 -6.20 3.81
N ALA A 76 9.44 -5.76 3.90
CA ALA A 76 10.58 -6.65 3.82
C ALA A 76 10.53 -7.76 4.89
N PRO A 77 10.99 -8.99 4.58
CA PRO A 77 10.92 -10.14 5.49
C PRO A 77 11.67 -9.92 6.81
N ASP A 78 12.74 -9.13 6.76
CA ASP A 78 13.58 -8.79 7.92
C ASP A 78 13.02 -7.64 8.78
N HIS A 79 11.81 -7.16 8.48
CA HIS A 79 11.07 -6.14 9.25
C HIS A 79 9.78 -6.69 9.90
N PRO A 80 9.85 -7.73 10.73
CA PRO A 80 8.66 -8.33 11.35
C PRO A 80 7.93 -7.35 12.26
N GLU A 81 8.62 -6.37 12.87
CA GLU A 81 8.02 -5.37 13.74
C GLU A 81 7.04 -4.45 12.98
N VAL A 82 7.30 -4.16 11.70
CA VAL A 82 6.38 -3.37 10.86
C VAL A 82 5.11 -4.16 10.55
N LYS A 83 5.21 -5.49 10.47
CA LYS A 83 4.09 -6.40 10.24
C LYS A 83 3.17 -6.56 11.47
N ASN A 84 3.58 -6.11 12.66
CA ASN A 84 2.79 -6.21 13.90
C ASN A 84 1.44 -5.48 13.83
N VAL A 85 1.26 -4.55 12.89
CA VAL A 85 -0.03 -3.90 12.63
C VAL A 85 -1.12 -4.91 12.22
N ILE A 86 -0.75 -6.09 11.71
CA ILE A 86 -1.65 -7.21 11.40
C ILE A 86 -2.47 -7.61 12.63
N ASN A 87 -1.91 -7.54 13.85
CA ASN A 87 -2.63 -7.84 15.08
C ASN A 87 -3.84 -6.89 15.30
N THR A 88 -3.69 -5.63 14.93
CA THR A 88 -4.77 -4.64 14.98
C THR A 88 -5.82 -4.92 13.90
N PHE A 89 -5.39 -5.27 12.70
CA PHE A 89 -6.28 -5.60 11.59
C PHE A 89 -7.06 -6.90 11.86
N THR A 90 -6.43 -7.89 12.47
CA THR A 90 -7.08 -9.12 12.93
C THR A 90 -8.21 -8.83 13.91
N LYS A 91 -7.96 -8.00 14.94
CA LYS A 91 -9.02 -7.57 15.89
C LYS A 91 -10.17 -6.83 15.19
N THR A 92 -9.87 -6.07 14.15
CA THR A 92 -10.90 -5.39 13.35
C THR A 92 -11.74 -6.38 12.56
N ALA A 93 -11.11 -7.36 11.91
CA ALA A 93 -11.81 -8.39 11.14
C ALA A 93 -12.63 -9.36 12.00
N GLU A 94 -12.22 -9.61 13.24
CA GLU A 94 -12.92 -10.44 14.21
C GLU A 94 -14.13 -9.74 14.87
N ASN A 95 -14.35 -8.46 14.56
CA ASN A 95 -15.54 -7.75 15.04
C ASN A 95 -16.80 -8.34 14.37
N PRO A 96 -17.86 -8.68 15.11
CA PRO A 96 -19.07 -9.30 14.53
C PRO A 96 -19.82 -8.42 13.51
N ARG A 97 -19.48 -7.13 13.44
CA ARG A 97 -20.00 -6.20 12.41
C ARG A 97 -19.16 -6.18 11.13
N VAL A 98 -18.07 -6.95 11.08
CA VAL A 98 -17.18 -7.04 9.91
C VAL A 98 -17.28 -8.41 9.29
N ARG A 99 -17.42 -8.44 7.96
CA ARG A 99 -17.35 -9.67 7.17
C ARG A 99 -16.22 -9.54 6.16
N PHE A 100 -15.24 -10.43 6.24
CA PHE A 100 -14.18 -10.53 5.25
C PHE A 100 -14.62 -11.46 4.11
N LEU A 101 -14.40 -11.03 2.88
CA LEU A 101 -14.76 -11.74 1.65
C LEU A 101 -13.54 -11.77 0.72
N GLY A 102 -12.67 -12.75 0.90
CA GLY A 102 -11.50 -12.97 0.06
C GLY A 102 -11.83 -13.69 -1.24
N ASN A 103 -10.92 -13.65 -2.21
CA ASN A 103 -11.06 -14.24 -3.55
C ASN A 103 -12.21 -13.64 -4.38
N LEU A 104 -12.54 -12.37 -4.18
CA LEU A 104 -13.56 -11.64 -4.93
C LEU A 104 -12.98 -10.34 -5.49
N CYS A 105 -13.04 -10.16 -6.80
CA CYS A 105 -12.39 -9.09 -7.53
C CYS A 105 -13.41 -8.13 -8.18
N LEU A 106 -13.35 -6.85 -7.80
CA LEU A 106 -14.10 -5.79 -8.48
C LEU A 106 -13.68 -5.70 -9.96
N GLY A 107 -14.67 -5.59 -10.84
CA GLY A 107 -14.49 -5.55 -12.29
C GLY A 107 -14.39 -6.93 -12.95
N LYS A 108 -14.36 -8.02 -12.16
CA LYS A 108 -14.38 -9.41 -12.65
C LYS A 108 -15.56 -10.20 -12.09
N ASP A 109 -15.68 -10.28 -10.77
CA ASP A 109 -16.69 -11.09 -10.10
C ASP A 109 -17.95 -10.27 -9.78
N PHE A 110 -17.82 -8.96 -9.67
CA PHE A 110 -18.92 -8.00 -9.47
C PHE A 110 -18.51 -6.62 -10.00
N THR A 111 -19.48 -5.75 -10.22
CA THR A 111 -19.28 -4.37 -10.73
C THR A 111 -19.42 -3.33 -9.62
N LEU A 112 -18.90 -2.11 -9.86
CA LEU A 112 -19.14 -0.99 -8.97
C LEU A 112 -20.62 -0.64 -8.86
N GLU A 113 -21.37 -0.76 -9.95
CA GLU A 113 -22.82 -0.53 -9.97
C GLU A 113 -23.55 -1.49 -9.04
N GLU A 114 -23.24 -2.81 -9.12
CA GLU A 114 -23.80 -3.80 -8.18
C GLU A 114 -23.47 -3.44 -6.72
N LEU A 115 -22.27 -2.97 -6.41
CA LEU A 115 -21.94 -2.54 -5.06
C LEU A 115 -22.77 -1.32 -4.62
N ARG A 116 -22.96 -0.34 -5.49
CA ARG A 116 -23.76 0.88 -5.18
C ARG A 116 -25.24 0.57 -4.93
N GLU A 117 -25.76 -0.44 -5.56
CA GLU A 117 -27.12 -0.92 -5.31
C GLU A 117 -27.26 -1.66 -3.98
N ARG A 118 -26.21 -2.39 -3.59
CA ARG A 118 -26.24 -3.33 -2.45
C ARG A 118 -25.69 -2.74 -1.15
N TYR A 119 -25.08 -1.56 -1.20
CA TYR A 119 -24.50 -0.86 -0.04
C TYR A 119 -24.90 0.59 0.00
N HIS A 120 -24.91 1.20 1.19
CA HIS A 120 -25.15 2.63 1.36
C HIS A 120 -23.91 3.45 1.05
N ALA A 121 -22.73 2.88 1.29
CA ALA A 121 -21.43 3.46 0.95
C ALA A 121 -20.45 2.42 0.44
N VAL A 122 -19.62 2.80 -0.52
CA VAL A 122 -18.53 2.00 -1.08
C VAL A 122 -17.23 2.78 -0.96
N LEU A 123 -16.21 2.16 -0.39
CA LEU A 123 -14.87 2.74 -0.26
C LEU A 123 -13.88 1.92 -1.08
N LEU A 124 -13.22 2.57 -2.02
CA LEU A 124 -12.20 1.99 -2.87
C LEU A 124 -10.83 2.14 -2.20
N THR A 125 -10.22 1.02 -1.81
CA THR A 125 -8.96 0.96 -1.05
C THR A 125 -7.99 -0.10 -1.58
N TYR A 126 -8.16 -0.55 -2.83
CA TYR A 126 -7.42 -1.65 -3.44
C TYR A 126 -5.96 -1.33 -3.82
N GLY A 127 -5.51 -0.09 -3.57
CA GLY A 127 -4.10 0.28 -3.66
C GLY A 127 -3.57 0.47 -5.07
N ALA A 128 -2.29 0.12 -5.29
CA ALA A 128 -1.58 0.28 -6.56
C ALA A 128 -0.85 -1.03 -6.90
N GLU A 129 -1.10 -1.57 -8.08
CA GLU A 129 -0.65 -2.92 -8.47
C GLU A 129 0.29 -2.94 -9.66
N GLN A 130 0.40 -1.85 -10.38
CA GLN A 130 1.32 -1.72 -11.50
C GLN A 130 2.53 -0.87 -11.16
N ASP A 131 3.52 -0.93 -12.01
CA ASP A 131 4.75 -0.17 -11.91
C ASP A 131 4.78 0.95 -12.95
N ASN A 132 5.50 2.00 -12.63
CA ASN A 132 5.90 2.97 -13.63
C ASN A 132 7.00 2.39 -14.51
N THR A 133 6.98 2.76 -15.79
CA THR A 133 8.02 2.46 -16.78
C THR A 133 8.85 3.70 -17.06
N LEU A 134 10.09 3.49 -17.49
CA LEU A 134 10.99 4.57 -17.91
C LEU A 134 10.71 5.02 -19.34
N ASN A 135 10.16 4.10 -20.16
CA ASN A 135 9.94 4.28 -21.60
C ASN A 135 11.23 4.66 -22.35
N ILE A 136 12.33 3.99 -22.00
CA ILE A 136 13.64 4.14 -22.65
C ILE A 136 13.98 2.89 -23.46
N PRO A 137 14.92 2.96 -24.43
CA PRO A 137 15.32 1.83 -25.22
C PRO A 137 15.74 0.62 -24.38
N ASN A 138 15.38 -0.56 -24.87
CA ASN A 138 15.78 -1.87 -24.34
C ASN A 138 15.28 -2.16 -22.89
N GLU A 139 14.24 -1.47 -22.42
CA GLU A 139 13.66 -1.68 -21.07
C GLU A 139 13.08 -3.09 -20.87
N ASN A 140 12.87 -3.83 -21.95
CA ASN A 140 12.35 -5.20 -21.97
C ASN A 140 13.43 -6.30 -22.05
N LEU A 141 14.71 -5.95 -21.95
CA LEU A 141 15.78 -6.94 -21.88
C LEU A 141 15.59 -7.88 -20.67
N GLN A 142 15.99 -9.13 -20.83
CA GLN A 142 16.02 -10.07 -19.71
C GLN A 142 16.83 -9.48 -18.53
N ASN A 143 16.42 -9.74 -17.31
CA ASN A 143 16.99 -9.16 -16.10
C ASN A 143 16.80 -7.64 -15.92
N VAL A 144 15.88 -7.01 -16.64
CA VAL A 144 15.35 -5.69 -16.31
C VAL A 144 13.98 -5.89 -15.65
N LEU A 145 13.96 -5.95 -14.33
CA LEU A 145 12.77 -6.26 -13.53
C LEU A 145 12.19 -4.98 -12.89
N SER A 146 10.96 -5.07 -12.43
CA SER A 146 10.41 -4.12 -11.48
C SER A 146 10.83 -4.51 -10.06
N ALA A 147 11.17 -3.52 -9.22
CA ALA A 147 11.41 -3.77 -7.79
C ALA A 147 10.16 -4.31 -7.10
N ARG A 148 8.94 -3.95 -7.58
CA ARG A 148 7.68 -4.49 -7.08
C ARG A 148 7.58 -6.00 -7.33
N GLU A 149 7.91 -6.46 -8.53
CA GLU A 149 7.92 -7.89 -8.89
C GLU A 149 8.94 -8.66 -8.07
N PHE A 150 10.12 -8.10 -7.90
CA PHE A 150 11.17 -8.70 -7.08
C PHE A 150 10.76 -8.81 -5.60
N VAL A 151 10.13 -7.75 -5.05
CA VAL A 151 9.56 -7.73 -3.70
C VAL A 151 8.40 -8.73 -3.56
N ALA A 152 7.50 -8.77 -4.55
CA ALA A 152 6.38 -9.72 -4.61
C ALA A 152 6.89 -11.17 -4.63
N TRP A 153 7.94 -11.44 -5.38
CA TRP A 153 8.59 -12.74 -5.49
C TRP A 153 9.13 -13.22 -4.15
N TYR A 154 10.00 -12.46 -3.49
CA TYR A 154 10.57 -12.93 -2.23
C TYR A 154 9.57 -12.93 -1.06
N ASN A 155 8.50 -12.15 -1.14
CA ASN A 155 7.43 -12.13 -0.16
C ASN A 155 6.29 -13.12 -0.42
N GLY A 156 6.30 -13.86 -1.53
CA GLY A 156 5.32 -14.90 -1.82
C GLY A 156 3.94 -14.37 -2.22
N LEU A 157 3.89 -13.24 -2.94
CA LEU A 157 2.64 -12.79 -3.56
C LEU A 157 2.23 -13.80 -4.64
N PRO A 158 1.01 -14.35 -4.60
CA PRO A 158 0.52 -15.27 -5.63
C PRO A 158 0.69 -14.73 -7.05
N GLY A 159 1.17 -15.59 -7.96
CA GLY A 159 1.45 -15.25 -9.35
C GLY A 159 2.89 -14.76 -9.62
N PHE A 160 3.73 -14.60 -8.58
CA PHE A 160 5.12 -14.18 -8.72
C PHE A 160 6.13 -15.28 -8.37
N GLU A 161 5.70 -16.46 -7.99
CA GLU A 161 6.56 -17.60 -7.66
C GLU A 161 7.46 -18.05 -8.82
N ASN A 162 7.02 -17.82 -10.06
CA ASN A 162 7.74 -18.16 -11.27
C ASN A 162 8.68 -17.05 -11.78
N LEU A 163 8.77 -15.91 -11.10
CA LEU A 163 9.80 -14.92 -11.39
C LEU A 163 11.16 -15.56 -11.13
N ASN A 164 11.99 -15.62 -12.15
CA ASN A 164 13.29 -16.26 -12.07
C ASN A 164 14.42 -15.23 -12.28
N PRO A 165 14.73 -14.40 -11.28
CA PRO A 165 15.81 -13.43 -11.40
C PRO A 165 17.15 -14.16 -11.52
N ASP A 166 17.92 -13.82 -12.55
CA ASP A 166 19.30 -14.36 -12.69
C ASP A 166 20.24 -13.59 -11.76
N LEU A 167 20.57 -14.19 -10.62
CA LEU A 167 21.51 -13.67 -9.63
C LEU A 167 22.93 -14.25 -9.77
N SER A 168 23.26 -14.86 -10.91
CA SER A 168 24.58 -15.45 -11.17
C SER A 168 25.65 -14.40 -11.53
N GLY A 169 25.25 -13.20 -11.92
CA GLY A 169 26.12 -12.05 -12.13
C GLY A 169 26.61 -11.44 -10.82
N LYS A 170 27.46 -10.40 -10.90
CA LYS A 170 28.07 -9.77 -9.73
C LYS A 170 27.39 -8.50 -9.27
N SER A 171 26.63 -7.86 -10.15
CA SER A 171 26.09 -6.53 -9.88
C SER A 171 24.59 -6.43 -10.10
N LEU A 172 23.95 -5.72 -9.16
CA LEU A 172 22.55 -5.29 -9.24
C LEU A 172 22.48 -3.76 -9.27
N THR A 173 21.74 -3.21 -10.20
CA THR A 173 21.40 -1.81 -10.23
C THR A 173 19.96 -1.57 -9.83
N LEU A 174 19.74 -0.75 -8.80
CA LEU A 174 18.44 -0.30 -8.33
C LEU A 174 18.20 1.13 -8.84
N LEU A 175 17.22 1.31 -9.73
CA LEU A 175 16.87 2.62 -10.28
C LEU A 175 15.78 3.26 -9.42
N GLY A 176 16.17 4.24 -8.61
CA GLY A 176 15.34 4.92 -7.63
C GLY A 176 15.90 4.82 -6.22
N GLN A 177 15.62 5.83 -5.39
CA GLN A 177 16.20 5.98 -4.06
C GLN A 177 15.11 6.08 -2.97
N GLY A 178 14.06 5.25 -3.09
CA GLY A 178 13.04 5.07 -2.05
C GLY A 178 13.38 3.92 -1.10
N ASN A 179 12.56 3.75 -0.05
CA ASN A 179 12.72 2.67 0.93
C ASN A 179 12.73 1.28 0.27
N VAL A 180 11.84 1.04 -0.70
CA VAL A 180 11.77 -0.25 -1.42
C VAL A 180 13.10 -0.62 -2.09
N ALA A 181 13.81 0.38 -2.67
CA ALA A 181 15.11 0.14 -3.28
C ALA A 181 16.16 -0.27 -2.21
N VAL A 182 16.16 0.41 -1.06
CA VAL A 182 17.08 0.06 0.05
C VAL A 182 16.71 -1.31 0.65
N ASP A 183 15.43 -1.65 0.76
CA ASP A 183 14.99 -2.98 1.19
C ASP A 183 15.49 -4.08 0.25
N VAL A 184 15.34 -3.91 -1.07
CA VAL A 184 15.87 -4.86 -2.06
C VAL A 184 17.39 -4.99 -1.95
N ALA A 185 18.12 -3.85 -1.82
CA ALA A 185 19.58 -3.87 -1.61
C ALA A 185 19.96 -4.67 -0.38
N ARG A 186 19.27 -4.43 0.74
CA ARG A 186 19.54 -5.11 2.01
C ARG A 186 19.26 -6.61 1.92
N ILE A 187 18.12 -7.03 1.34
CA ILE A 187 17.79 -8.45 1.17
C ILE A 187 18.84 -9.17 0.32
N VAL A 188 19.25 -8.57 -0.82
CA VAL A 188 20.26 -9.19 -1.70
C VAL A 188 21.65 -9.26 -1.06
N LEU A 189 22.00 -8.26 -0.24
CA LEU A 189 23.31 -8.18 0.43
C LEU A 189 23.33 -8.80 1.84
N SER A 190 22.20 -9.27 2.37
CA SER A 190 22.13 -9.94 3.67
C SER A 190 22.67 -11.37 3.62
N SER A 191 23.07 -11.90 4.78
CA SER A 191 23.41 -13.31 4.89
C SER A 191 22.16 -14.18 4.74
N VAL A 192 22.31 -15.33 4.09
CA VAL A 192 21.24 -16.32 3.98
C VAL A 192 20.83 -16.84 5.37
N ASP A 193 21.78 -16.93 6.30
CA ASP A 193 21.54 -17.37 7.67
C ASP A 193 20.64 -16.42 8.49
N ASP A 194 20.63 -15.15 8.16
CA ASP A 194 19.69 -14.19 8.75
C ASP A 194 18.34 -14.24 8.05
N LEU A 195 18.33 -14.32 6.72
CA LEU A 195 17.09 -14.37 5.94
C LEU A 195 16.26 -15.63 6.22
N LYS A 196 16.88 -16.79 6.44
CA LYS A 196 16.15 -18.05 6.75
C LYS A 196 15.34 -18.00 8.04
N LYS A 197 15.60 -17.04 8.92
CA LYS A 197 14.85 -16.83 10.18
C LYS A 197 13.60 -15.97 9.98
N THR A 198 13.39 -15.45 8.78
CA THR A 198 12.30 -14.52 8.43
C THR A 198 11.16 -15.25 7.72
N ASP A 199 10.13 -14.50 7.30
CA ASP A 199 9.01 -15.03 6.49
C ASP A 199 9.25 -14.97 4.97
N ILE A 200 10.53 -14.86 4.54
CA ILE A 200 10.92 -14.98 3.13
C ILE A 200 10.52 -16.36 2.60
N THR A 201 10.12 -16.43 1.32
CA THR A 201 9.75 -17.72 0.72
C THR A 201 10.96 -18.64 0.52
N GLU A 202 10.73 -19.94 0.58
CA GLU A 202 11.81 -20.93 0.45
C GLU A 202 12.51 -20.86 -0.91
N TYR A 203 11.74 -20.74 -2.01
CA TYR A 203 12.32 -20.66 -3.36
C TYR A 203 13.17 -19.39 -3.57
N ALA A 204 12.79 -18.27 -2.91
CA ALA A 204 13.58 -17.04 -2.96
C ALA A 204 14.87 -17.21 -2.12
N LEU A 205 14.76 -17.82 -0.95
CA LEU A 205 15.92 -18.13 -0.09
C LEU A 205 16.91 -19.04 -0.81
N GLU A 206 16.42 -20.07 -1.49
CA GLU A 206 17.24 -20.98 -2.30
C GLU A 206 17.95 -20.24 -3.44
N THR A 207 17.24 -19.37 -4.16
CA THR A 207 17.83 -18.55 -5.23
C THR A 207 18.87 -17.58 -4.68
N LEU A 208 18.58 -16.89 -3.58
CA LEU A 208 19.52 -15.98 -2.91
C LEU A 208 20.75 -16.72 -2.36
N SER A 209 20.63 -17.98 -1.94
CA SER A 209 21.76 -18.77 -1.46
C SER A 209 22.80 -19.07 -2.54
N ARG A 210 22.38 -19.06 -3.80
CA ARG A 210 23.24 -19.24 -4.98
C ARG A 210 23.66 -17.92 -5.63
N SER A 211 23.22 -16.78 -5.07
CA SER A 211 23.54 -15.46 -5.59
C SER A 211 25.02 -15.19 -5.57
N ARG A 212 25.52 -14.61 -6.66
CA ARG A 212 26.87 -14.09 -6.78
C ARG A 212 26.94 -12.58 -6.75
N ILE A 213 25.79 -11.91 -6.55
CA ILE A 213 25.73 -10.45 -6.44
C ILE A 213 26.55 -10.03 -5.21
N ASP A 214 27.62 -9.30 -5.45
CA ASP A 214 28.47 -8.70 -4.44
C ASP A 214 28.37 -7.17 -4.41
N THR A 215 27.88 -6.56 -5.48
CA THR A 215 27.79 -5.10 -5.61
C THR A 215 26.36 -4.68 -5.95
N VAL A 216 25.82 -3.73 -5.19
CA VAL A 216 24.51 -3.11 -5.46
C VAL A 216 24.68 -1.61 -5.66
N HIS A 217 24.33 -1.14 -6.84
CA HIS A 217 24.27 0.27 -7.19
C HIS A 217 22.87 0.81 -6.90
N LEU A 218 22.75 1.83 -6.05
CA LEU A 218 21.49 2.54 -5.78
C LEU A 218 21.49 3.88 -6.50
N VAL A 219 20.86 3.94 -7.66
CA VAL A 219 20.97 5.08 -8.58
C VAL A 219 19.79 6.03 -8.48
N GLY A 220 20.09 7.32 -8.29
CA GLY A 220 19.11 8.40 -8.22
C GLY A 220 19.38 9.54 -9.19
N ARG A 221 18.29 10.08 -9.77
CA ARG A 221 18.39 11.21 -10.71
C ARG A 221 18.70 12.55 -10.06
N ARG A 222 18.49 12.67 -8.75
CA ARG A 222 18.75 13.88 -7.94
C ARG A 222 19.88 13.63 -6.97
N GLY A 223 20.26 14.66 -6.22
CA GLY A 223 21.36 14.61 -5.27
C GLY A 223 21.00 13.98 -3.90
N PRO A 224 22.01 13.90 -3.00
CA PRO A 224 21.85 13.37 -1.65
C PRO A 224 20.75 14.07 -0.85
N LEU A 225 20.62 15.39 -1.00
CA LEU A 225 19.58 16.18 -0.31
C LEU A 225 18.15 15.80 -0.71
N GLN A 226 17.94 15.13 -1.85
CA GLN A 226 16.65 14.70 -2.37
C GLN A 226 16.43 13.18 -2.26
N ALA A 227 17.34 12.42 -1.62
CA ALA A 227 17.17 10.99 -1.38
C ALA A 227 15.84 10.73 -0.67
N ALA A 228 15.06 9.75 -1.14
CA ALA A 228 13.70 9.50 -0.64
C ALA A 228 13.65 8.41 0.44
N PHE A 229 14.70 7.65 0.64
CA PHE A 229 14.78 6.65 1.72
C PHE A 229 14.85 7.33 3.09
N THR A 230 14.39 6.63 4.12
CA THR A 230 14.37 7.13 5.49
C THR A 230 15.72 6.90 6.18
N ILE A 231 15.96 7.63 7.27
CA ILE A 231 17.16 7.45 8.10
C ILE A 231 17.20 6.04 8.74
N LYS A 232 16.04 5.41 8.97
CA LYS A 232 15.96 4.05 9.51
C LYS A 232 16.57 3.06 8.52
N GLU A 233 16.09 3.06 7.29
CA GLU A 233 16.56 2.18 6.21
C GLU A 233 18.06 2.36 5.93
N LEU A 234 18.53 3.62 5.87
CA LEU A 234 19.96 3.88 5.67
C LEU A 234 20.80 3.33 6.83
N ARG A 235 20.36 3.51 8.10
CA ARG A 235 21.09 2.97 9.26
C ARG A 235 21.20 1.46 9.26
N GLU A 236 20.15 0.77 8.85
CA GLU A 236 20.13 -0.69 8.75
C GLU A 236 21.11 -1.16 7.67
N MET A 237 21.10 -0.49 6.52
CA MET A 237 22.03 -0.76 5.44
C MET A 237 23.49 -0.54 5.85
N LEU A 238 23.79 0.56 6.54
CA LEU A 238 25.13 0.89 7.04
C LEU A 238 25.62 -0.07 8.15
N LYS A 239 24.71 -0.77 8.83
CA LYS A 239 25.04 -1.74 9.88
C LYS A 239 25.18 -3.17 9.36
N LEU A 240 24.96 -3.42 8.09
CA LEU A 240 25.06 -4.75 7.52
C LEU A 240 26.52 -5.21 7.56
N SER A 241 26.81 -6.15 8.45
CA SER A 241 28.18 -6.54 8.85
C SER A 241 29.06 -7.08 7.72
N SER A 242 28.44 -7.65 6.68
CA SER A 242 29.13 -8.21 5.52
C SER A 242 29.18 -7.27 4.32
N CYS A 243 28.81 -6.00 4.50
CA CYS A 243 28.64 -5.04 3.42
C CYS A 243 29.34 -3.73 3.72
N THR A 244 30.16 -3.26 2.77
CA THR A 244 30.78 -1.94 2.82
C THR A 244 29.97 -0.95 2.00
N THR A 245 29.65 0.21 2.57
CA THR A 245 29.01 1.30 1.81
C THR A 245 30.09 2.15 1.18
N ARG A 246 29.95 2.46 -0.11
CA ARG A 246 30.83 3.33 -0.86
C ARG A 246 30.08 4.48 -1.50
N TRP A 247 30.40 5.68 -1.07
CA TRP A 247 29.88 6.91 -1.60
C TRP A 247 30.83 7.48 -2.68
N ARG A 248 30.27 8.16 -3.66
CA ARG A 248 31.04 8.97 -4.60
C ARG A 248 31.18 10.37 -4.02
N ALA A 249 32.40 10.82 -3.70
CA ALA A 249 32.66 12.12 -3.07
C ALA A 249 32.11 13.28 -3.91
N ASP A 250 32.27 13.21 -5.22
CA ASP A 250 31.80 14.26 -6.16
C ASP A 250 30.28 14.47 -6.13
N ASP A 251 29.51 13.47 -5.70
CA ASP A 251 28.05 13.58 -5.54
C ASP A 251 27.68 14.43 -4.31
N PHE A 252 28.63 14.75 -3.43
CA PHE A 252 28.41 15.48 -2.17
C PHE A 252 28.94 16.93 -2.20
N ASP A 253 29.31 17.44 -3.36
CA ASP A 253 29.74 18.82 -3.49
C ASP A 253 28.67 19.77 -2.93
N HIS A 254 29.10 20.70 -2.05
CA HIS A 254 28.26 21.71 -1.37
C HIS A 254 27.10 21.13 -0.49
N VAL A 255 27.10 19.81 -0.21
CA VAL A 255 26.06 19.20 0.65
C VAL A 255 26.22 19.66 2.09
N GLU A 256 27.44 19.70 2.64
CA GLU A 256 27.69 20.10 4.02
C GLU A 256 27.24 21.53 4.31
N GLU A 257 27.48 22.47 3.39
CA GLU A 257 27.08 23.88 3.49
C GLU A 257 25.55 24.04 3.61
N SER A 258 24.80 23.09 3.05
CA SER A 258 23.33 23.09 3.06
C SER A 258 22.74 22.58 4.38
N ILE A 259 23.48 21.79 5.17
CA ILE A 259 22.98 21.09 6.37
C ILE A 259 22.31 22.00 7.40
N PRO A 260 22.88 23.20 7.75
CA PRO A 260 22.28 24.08 8.74
C PRO A 260 20.84 24.49 8.45
N ASN A 261 20.51 24.62 7.16
CA ASN A 261 19.24 25.15 6.66
C ASN A 261 18.19 24.05 6.39
N LEU A 262 18.52 22.76 6.60
CA LEU A 262 17.62 21.66 6.30
C LEU A 262 16.58 21.45 7.44
N PRO A 263 15.33 21.04 7.09
CA PRO A 263 14.38 20.56 8.09
C PRO A 263 14.95 19.35 8.85
N ARG A 264 14.63 19.25 10.16
CA ARG A 264 15.21 18.26 11.07
C ARG A 264 15.28 16.82 10.53
N PRO A 265 14.24 16.24 9.89
CA PRO A 265 14.35 14.88 9.35
C PRO A 265 15.39 14.76 8.24
N ARG A 266 15.43 15.75 7.33
CA ARG A 266 16.39 15.81 6.23
C ARG A 266 17.81 16.04 6.72
N LYS A 267 17.99 16.97 7.67
CA LYS A 267 19.26 17.26 8.32
C LYS A 267 19.91 15.99 8.88
N ARG A 268 19.17 15.23 9.69
CA ARG A 268 19.69 14.01 10.33
C ARG A 268 20.15 12.91 9.35
N ILE A 269 19.44 12.73 8.24
CA ILE A 269 19.84 11.73 7.25
C ILE A 269 21.04 12.20 6.44
N THR A 270 21.11 13.50 6.11
CA THR A 270 22.25 14.11 5.41
C THR A 270 23.52 14.04 6.26
N GLU A 271 23.44 14.41 7.55
CA GLU A 271 24.55 14.26 8.50
C GLU A 271 25.06 12.82 8.58
N LEU A 272 24.15 11.83 8.54
CA LEU A 272 24.53 10.41 8.54
C LEU A 272 25.26 10.01 7.26
N MET A 273 24.82 10.48 6.09
CA MET A 273 25.48 10.20 4.81
C MET A 273 26.88 10.83 4.77
N VAL A 274 27.02 12.10 5.15
CA VAL A 274 28.31 12.81 5.18
C VAL A 274 29.28 12.16 6.17
N LYS A 275 28.81 11.80 7.36
CA LYS A 275 29.60 11.05 8.32
C LYS A 275 30.10 9.72 7.74
N SER A 276 29.22 8.96 7.10
CA SER A 276 29.57 7.69 6.48
C SER A 276 30.54 7.85 5.31
N LEU A 277 30.44 8.93 4.53
CA LEU A 277 31.41 9.29 3.50
C LEU A 277 32.80 9.59 4.08
N ALA A 278 32.85 10.36 5.16
CA ALA A 278 34.11 10.71 5.83
C ALA A 278 34.82 9.49 6.48
N GLU A 279 34.05 8.50 6.91
CA GLU A 279 34.55 7.27 7.53
C GLU A 279 34.91 6.16 6.53
N GLN A 280 34.59 6.33 5.24
CA GLN A 280 34.87 5.29 4.24
C GLN A 280 36.37 5.15 3.94
N ALA A 281 36.80 3.90 3.66
CA ALA A 281 38.14 3.64 3.21
C ALA A 281 38.41 4.32 1.84
N PRO A 282 39.70 4.67 1.54
CA PRO A 282 40.06 5.25 0.24
C PRO A 282 39.55 4.41 -0.94
N ASN A 283 39.18 5.06 -2.04
CA ASN A 283 38.57 4.40 -3.21
C ASN A 283 39.50 3.38 -3.91
N ASN A 284 40.83 3.49 -3.72
CA ASN A 284 41.83 2.56 -4.25
C ASN A 284 41.92 1.25 -3.46
N VAL A 285 41.24 1.13 -2.30
CA VAL A 285 41.17 -0.12 -1.53
C VAL A 285 39.90 -0.85 -1.96
N PRO A 286 39.99 -2.08 -2.50
CA PRO A 286 38.80 -2.88 -2.82
C PRO A 286 37.90 -3.05 -1.60
N PRO A 287 36.55 -3.09 -1.75
CA PRO A 287 35.66 -3.38 -0.64
C PRO A 287 35.94 -4.78 -0.12
N ALA A 288 36.02 -4.92 1.21
CA ALA A 288 36.07 -6.21 1.85
C ALA A 288 34.64 -6.83 1.82
N GLY A 289 34.45 -7.82 0.95
CA GLY A 289 33.15 -8.48 0.81
C GLY A 289 32.16 -7.75 -0.10
N ARG A 290 30.88 -7.70 0.32
CA ARG A 290 29.79 -7.08 -0.46
C ARG A 290 29.86 -5.56 -0.40
N CYS A 291 29.35 -4.91 -1.43
CA CYS A 291 29.40 -3.45 -1.60
C CYS A 291 28.01 -2.87 -1.89
N PHE A 292 27.62 -1.87 -1.11
CA PHE A 292 26.47 -1.02 -1.39
C PHE A 292 26.98 0.34 -1.88
N GLN A 293 26.57 0.75 -3.09
CA GLN A 293 27.08 1.95 -3.72
C GLN A 293 25.93 2.89 -4.15
N PRO A 294 25.56 3.87 -3.31
CA PRO A 294 24.66 4.94 -3.73
C PRO A 294 25.33 5.86 -4.76
N ILE A 295 24.60 6.17 -5.83
CA ILE A 295 25.03 7.00 -6.95
C ILE A 295 23.95 8.04 -7.22
N PHE A 296 24.34 9.31 -7.22
CA PHE A 296 23.41 10.42 -7.38
C PHE A 296 23.56 11.07 -8.76
N PHE A 297 22.62 11.95 -9.11
CA PHE A 297 22.63 12.75 -10.34
C PHE A 297 22.71 11.92 -11.63
N ARG A 298 22.17 10.71 -11.66
CA ARG A 298 22.17 9.84 -12.85
C ARG A 298 20.74 9.49 -13.25
N SER A 299 20.36 9.87 -14.49
CA SER A 299 19.10 9.42 -15.12
C SER A 299 19.40 8.36 -16.17
N PRO A 300 18.82 7.16 -16.11
CA PRO A 300 19.00 6.14 -17.13
C PRO A 300 18.38 6.61 -18.45
N VAL A 301 19.06 6.34 -19.56
CA VAL A 301 18.62 6.71 -20.91
C VAL A 301 18.58 5.54 -21.88
N ASN A 302 19.28 4.44 -21.57
CA ASN A 302 19.29 3.23 -22.38
C ASN A 302 19.76 2.04 -21.53
N PHE A 303 19.21 0.87 -21.79
CA PHE A 303 19.76 -0.40 -21.30
C PHE A 303 20.60 -1.03 -22.42
N VAL A 304 21.80 -1.49 -22.07
CA VAL A 304 22.75 -2.09 -23.01
C VAL A 304 22.81 -3.59 -22.75
N GLY A 305 22.82 -4.38 -23.81
CA GLY A 305 22.96 -5.82 -23.73
C GLY A 305 22.46 -6.54 -24.98
N SER A 306 22.82 -7.82 -25.10
CA SER A 306 22.35 -8.69 -26.17
C SER A 306 21.53 -9.83 -25.55
N GLY A 307 20.19 -9.67 -25.57
CA GLY A 307 19.24 -10.62 -24.95
C GLY A 307 19.00 -10.35 -23.46
N LYS A 308 20.04 -10.14 -22.65
CA LYS A 308 19.95 -9.70 -21.25
C LYS A 308 20.69 -8.39 -21.01
N VAL A 309 20.39 -7.72 -19.92
CA VAL A 309 21.08 -6.48 -19.54
C VAL A 309 22.53 -6.76 -19.14
N GLU A 310 23.45 -5.91 -19.63
CA GLU A 310 24.89 -5.95 -19.35
C GLU A 310 25.39 -4.63 -18.79
N ALA A 311 24.70 -3.51 -19.09
CA ALA A 311 25.00 -2.20 -18.57
C ALA A 311 23.78 -1.26 -18.66
N VAL A 312 23.86 -0.14 -17.97
CA VAL A 312 22.91 0.97 -18.11
C VAL A 312 23.68 2.23 -18.49
N GLU A 313 23.21 2.91 -19.54
CA GLU A 313 23.69 4.23 -19.93
C GLU A 313 22.90 5.32 -19.18
N TYR A 314 23.62 6.28 -18.65
CA TYR A 314 23.07 7.40 -17.91
C TYR A 314 23.47 8.73 -18.54
N VAL A 315 22.58 9.71 -18.40
CA VAL A 315 22.94 11.11 -18.49
C VAL A 315 23.22 11.62 -17.07
N VAL A 316 24.32 12.39 -16.93
CA VAL A 316 24.63 13.09 -15.69
C VAL A 316 23.73 14.31 -15.57
N ASN A 317 23.09 14.48 -14.41
CA ASN A 317 22.19 15.59 -14.16
C ASN A 317 22.89 16.68 -13.32
N ARG A 318 22.41 17.92 -13.46
CA ARG A 318 22.54 18.98 -12.46
C ARG A 318 21.17 19.28 -11.85
N LEU A 319 21.15 19.94 -10.72
CA LEU A 319 19.90 20.44 -10.15
C LEU A 319 19.63 21.89 -10.60
N ALA A 320 18.39 22.13 -11.04
CA ALA A 320 17.85 23.46 -11.22
C ALA A 320 16.46 23.48 -10.54
N ASP A 321 16.27 24.38 -9.59
CA ASP A 321 15.04 24.49 -8.78
C ASP A 321 14.58 23.16 -8.17
N GLY A 322 15.55 22.36 -7.67
CA GLY A 322 15.29 21.03 -7.08
C GLY A 322 14.91 19.94 -8.07
N ARG A 323 14.92 20.23 -9.37
CA ARG A 323 14.64 19.29 -10.46
C ARG A 323 15.94 18.82 -11.10
N ALA A 324 15.97 17.55 -11.49
CA ALA A 324 17.08 17.00 -12.27
C ALA A 324 16.99 17.51 -13.71
N VAL A 325 18.03 18.16 -14.18
CA VAL A 325 18.18 18.67 -15.56
C VAL A 325 19.37 17.95 -16.19
N PRO A 326 19.21 17.27 -17.33
CA PRO A 326 20.28 16.58 -18.02
C PRO A 326 21.41 17.54 -18.44
N THR A 327 22.65 17.04 -18.39
CA THR A 327 23.83 17.69 -19.00
C THR A 327 24.22 16.94 -20.28
N GLU A 328 25.31 17.34 -20.91
CA GLU A 328 25.88 16.64 -22.05
C GLU A 328 26.68 15.38 -21.64
N GLN A 329 27.04 15.29 -20.37
CA GLN A 329 27.89 14.23 -19.86
C GLN A 329 27.12 12.93 -19.77
N ARG A 330 27.74 11.82 -20.21
CA ARG A 330 27.23 10.48 -20.19
C ARG A 330 28.14 9.58 -19.34
N GLU A 331 27.53 8.55 -18.73
CA GLU A 331 28.23 7.52 -17.99
C GLU A 331 27.56 6.17 -18.27
N THR A 332 28.35 5.11 -18.44
CA THR A 332 27.85 3.74 -18.57
C THR A 332 28.33 2.93 -17.38
N ILE A 333 27.42 2.27 -16.69
CA ILE A 333 27.70 1.42 -15.53
C ILE A 333 27.29 -0.02 -15.87
N ALA A 334 28.28 -0.91 -15.82
CA ALA A 334 28.03 -2.36 -16.01
C ALA A 334 27.12 -2.91 -14.91
N THR A 335 26.20 -3.76 -15.29
CA THR A 335 25.27 -4.42 -14.35
C THR A 335 24.66 -5.69 -14.95
N ASP A 336 24.46 -6.71 -14.13
CA ASP A 336 23.93 -8.01 -14.55
C ASP A 336 22.43 -8.14 -14.29
N LEU A 337 21.90 -7.30 -13.40
CA LEU A 337 20.49 -7.24 -13.03
C LEU A 337 20.09 -5.78 -12.76
N VAL A 338 18.92 -5.40 -13.22
CA VAL A 338 18.32 -4.10 -12.91
C VAL A 338 16.96 -4.29 -12.26
N CYS A 339 16.70 -3.56 -11.15
CA CYS A 339 15.37 -3.45 -10.59
C CYS A 339 14.91 -1.98 -10.60
N ARG A 340 13.85 -1.69 -11.34
CA ARG A 340 13.24 -0.36 -11.40
C ARG A 340 12.42 -0.11 -10.15
N SER A 341 12.85 0.82 -9.29
CA SER A 341 12.16 1.25 -8.07
C SER A 341 11.66 2.69 -8.18
N ILE A 342 10.94 2.99 -9.26
CA ILE A 342 10.48 4.33 -9.66
C ILE A 342 9.01 4.60 -9.31
N GLY A 343 8.46 3.82 -8.41
CA GLY A 343 7.13 3.96 -7.85
C GLY A 343 6.09 3.05 -8.48
N TYR A 344 5.03 2.83 -7.73
CA TYR A 344 3.86 2.05 -8.12
C TYR A 344 2.87 2.92 -8.90
N ARG A 345 1.86 2.29 -9.49
CA ARG A 345 0.75 2.94 -10.18
C ARG A 345 -0.53 2.15 -9.94
N ALA A 346 -1.58 2.84 -9.52
CA ALA A 346 -2.90 2.23 -9.50
C ALA A 346 -3.48 2.17 -10.92
N VAL A 347 -4.48 1.32 -11.08
CA VAL A 347 -5.23 1.17 -12.34
C VAL A 347 -6.72 1.24 -12.07
N SER A 348 -7.48 1.64 -13.07
CA SER A 348 -8.93 1.51 -13.03
C SER A 348 -9.30 0.05 -13.24
N VAL A 349 -10.11 -0.49 -12.35
CA VAL A 349 -10.61 -1.87 -12.42
C VAL A 349 -12.08 -1.95 -12.83
N ASP A 350 -12.76 -0.80 -12.93
CA ASP A 350 -14.14 -0.69 -13.37
C ASP A 350 -14.33 0.64 -14.13
N ASN A 351 -15.05 0.59 -15.24
CA ASN A 351 -15.23 1.73 -16.13
C ASN A 351 -16.09 2.86 -15.53
N HIS A 352 -16.83 2.60 -14.46
CA HIS A 352 -17.62 3.61 -13.75
C HIS A 352 -16.81 4.40 -12.72
N ILE A 353 -15.53 4.05 -12.49
CA ILE A 353 -14.64 4.81 -11.62
C ILE A 353 -14.07 6.00 -12.39
N ASN A 354 -14.24 7.22 -11.86
CA ASN A 354 -13.56 8.40 -12.39
C ASN A 354 -12.08 8.33 -12.00
N PHE A 355 -11.23 7.91 -12.95
CA PHE A 355 -9.82 7.60 -12.74
C PHE A 355 -8.92 8.49 -13.60
N ASP A 356 -7.91 9.10 -12.99
CA ASP A 356 -6.84 9.84 -13.67
C ASP A 356 -5.69 8.87 -14.02
N ALA A 357 -5.65 8.44 -15.28
CA ALA A 357 -4.61 7.52 -15.76
C ALA A 357 -3.20 8.12 -15.73
N ARG A 358 -3.05 9.47 -15.75
CA ARG A 358 -1.73 10.13 -15.70
C ARG A 358 -1.18 10.12 -14.27
N LYS A 359 -2.04 10.41 -13.30
CA LYS A 359 -1.67 10.38 -11.88
C LYS A 359 -1.69 8.97 -11.29
N GLY A 360 -2.37 8.02 -11.95
CA GLY A 360 -2.57 6.66 -11.44
C GLY A 360 -3.37 6.65 -10.15
N CYS A 361 -4.46 7.42 -10.08
CA CYS A 361 -5.33 7.48 -8.91
C CYS A 361 -6.78 7.82 -9.30
N VAL A 362 -7.71 7.55 -8.40
CA VAL A 362 -9.10 7.95 -8.52
C VAL A 362 -9.21 9.47 -8.34
N ASN A 363 -9.94 10.12 -9.24
CA ASN A 363 -10.26 11.54 -9.09
C ASN A 363 -11.18 11.75 -7.88
N ASN A 364 -10.63 12.39 -6.86
CA ASN A 364 -11.33 12.64 -5.60
C ASN A 364 -10.97 13.99 -4.99
N ALA A 365 -11.80 14.48 -4.09
CA ALA A 365 -11.50 15.62 -3.24
C ALA A 365 -11.71 15.23 -1.78
N GLY A 366 -10.59 15.10 -1.05
CA GLY A 366 -10.59 14.70 0.36
C GLY A 366 -11.13 13.29 0.61
N GLY A 367 -11.16 12.43 -0.41
CA GLY A 367 -11.68 11.07 -0.35
C GLY A 367 -13.04 10.87 -1.03
N ARG A 368 -13.88 11.91 -1.23
CA ARG A 368 -15.09 11.77 -2.04
C ARG A 368 -14.74 11.67 -3.52
N VAL A 369 -15.21 10.65 -4.20
CA VAL A 369 -14.99 10.46 -5.64
C VAL A 369 -15.77 11.50 -6.43
N LEU A 370 -15.10 12.15 -7.39
CA LEU A 370 -15.73 13.13 -8.27
C LEU A 370 -16.60 12.44 -9.33
N LYS A 371 -17.68 13.07 -9.72
CA LYS A 371 -18.49 12.60 -10.86
C LYS A 371 -17.64 12.53 -12.13
N ARG A 372 -18.03 11.65 -13.02
CA ARG A 372 -17.35 11.46 -14.31
C ARG A 372 -17.26 12.79 -15.05
N ASN A 373 -16.09 13.03 -15.68
CA ASN A 373 -15.73 14.27 -16.38
C ASN A 373 -15.41 15.48 -15.49
N LEU A 374 -15.45 15.36 -14.17
CA LEU A 374 -14.96 16.41 -13.26
C LEU A 374 -13.53 16.10 -12.80
N THR A 375 -12.77 17.17 -12.61
CA THR A 375 -11.40 17.13 -12.07
C THR A 375 -11.33 17.90 -10.75
N GLY A 376 -10.27 17.72 -9.98
CA GLY A 376 -10.07 18.43 -8.72
C GLY A 376 -9.95 19.97 -8.85
N SER A 377 -9.75 20.47 -10.08
CA SER A 377 -9.71 21.90 -10.40
C SER A 377 -11.07 22.54 -10.65
N ASP A 378 -12.15 21.75 -10.78
CA ASP A 378 -13.51 22.27 -10.98
C ASP A 378 -14.08 22.81 -9.66
N GLN A 379 -13.71 24.04 -9.32
CA GLN A 379 -14.10 24.71 -8.07
C GLN A 379 -15.45 25.44 -8.14
N THR A 380 -16.06 25.50 -9.31
CA THR A 380 -17.31 26.30 -9.55
C THR A 380 -18.60 25.59 -9.16
N ILE A 381 -18.55 24.32 -8.77
CA ILE A 381 -19.71 23.53 -8.37
C ILE A 381 -19.76 23.49 -6.85
N ASP A 382 -20.71 24.21 -6.25
CA ASP A 382 -20.87 24.30 -4.79
C ASP A 382 -21.72 23.16 -4.20
N ASP A 383 -22.62 22.58 -5.00
CA ASP A 383 -23.50 21.50 -4.54
C ASP A 383 -22.73 20.15 -4.46
N ILE A 384 -22.78 19.53 -3.29
CA ILE A 384 -22.16 18.22 -3.04
C ILE A 384 -22.74 17.15 -3.96
N GLU A 385 -24.06 17.14 -4.16
CA GLU A 385 -24.74 16.14 -4.99
C GLU A 385 -24.37 16.29 -6.48
N ASP A 386 -24.04 17.48 -6.93
CA ASP A 386 -23.64 17.72 -8.33
C ASP A 386 -22.17 17.42 -8.59
N LYS A 387 -21.31 17.57 -7.59
CA LYS A 387 -19.87 17.41 -7.70
C LYS A 387 -19.38 15.98 -7.46
N TYR A 388 -20.00 15.25 -6.53
CA TYR A 388 -19.50 13.96 -6.06
C TYR A 388 -20.44 12.81 -6.37
N GLU A 389 -19.85 11.62 -6.52
CA GLU A 389 -20.56 10.35 -6.51
C GLU A 389 -21.01 10.04 -5.08
N THR A 390 -22.29 10.31 -4.76
CA THR A 390 -22.82 10.12 -3.41
C THR A 390 -22.61 8.68 -2.93
N GLY A 391 -22.03 8.53 -1.73
CA GLY A 391 -21.72 7.22 -1.15
C GLY A 391 -20.52 6.50 -1.74
N LEU A 392 -19.73 7.14 -2.63
CA LEU A 392 -18.52 6.57 -3.19
C LEU A 392 -17.26 7.33 -2.74
N TYR A 393 -16.30 6.59 -2.19
CA TYR A 393 -15.08 7.15 -1.62
C TYR A 393 -13.85 6.39 -2.10
N ALA A 394 -12.69 7.06 -2.05
CA ALA A 394 -11.38 6.45 -2.28
C ALA A 394 -10.44 6.79 -1.12
N SER A 395 -9.59 5.84 -0.73
CA SER A 395 -8.63 6.02 0.36
C SER A 395 -7.31 5.31 0.08
N GLY A 396 -6.26 5.71 0.81
CA GLY A 396 -4.92 5.17 0.66
C GLY A 396 -4.29 5.53 -0.69
N TRP A 397 -3.41 4.68 -1.18
CA TRP A 397 -2.67 4.92 -2.43
C TRP A 397 -3.55 5.10 -3.66
N LEU A 398 -4.73 4.52 -3.65
CA LEU A 398 -5.70 4.72 -4.72
C LEU A 398 -6.21 6.17 -4.80
N ALA A 399 -6.32 6.85 -3.65
CA ALA A 399 -6.77 8.25 -3.58
C ALA A 399 -5.63 9.26 -3.70
N THR A 400 -4.45 8.98 -3.13
CA THR A 400 -3.34 9.93 -2.99
C THR A 400 -2.20 9.71 -3.97
N GLY A 401 -2.24 8.62 -4.73
CA GLY A 401 -1.08 8.07 -5.39
C GLY A 401 -0.18 7.27 -4.41
N PRO A 402 0.73 6.43 -4.93
CA PRO A 402 1.53 5.49 -4.13
C PRO A 402 2.73 6.20 -3.47
N THR A 403 2.46 7.06 -2.50
CA THR A 403 3.45 7.82 -1.76
C THR A 403 3.31 7.62 -0.25
N GLY A 404 4.43 7.79 0.46
CA GLY A 404 4.46 7.71 1.92
C GLY A 404 4.57 6.29 2.47
N VAL A 405 4.47 6.19 3.79
CA VAL A 405 4.60 4.96 4.58
C VAL A 405 3.25 4.56 5.19
N ILE A 406 3.18 3.42 5.87
CA ILE A 406 1.94 2.92 6.52
C ILE A 406 1.27 3.98 7.40
N LEU A 407 2.03 4.79 8.14
CA LEU A 407 1.50 5.87 8.98
C LEU A 407 0.76 6.94 8.17
N THR A 408 1.27 7.30 6.99
CA THR A 408 0.60 8.26 6.09
C THR A 408 -0.71 7.69 5.56
N THR A 409 -0.72 6.40 5.24
CA THR A 409 -1.92 5.67 4.83
C THR A 409 -2.95 5.65 5.95
N MET A 410 -2.54 5.40 7.19
CA MET A 410 -3.42 5.43 8.38
C MET A 410 -4.11 6.78 8.53
N ASN A 411 -3.35 7.88 8.52
CA ASN A 411 -3.90 9.23 8.67
C ASN A 411 -4.88 9.59 7.55
N ASN A 412 -4.55 9.25 6.30
CA ASN A 412 -5.46 9.45 5.17
C ASN A 412 -6.74 8.62 5.35
N SER A 413 -6.62 7.35 5.72
CA SER A 413 -7.75 6.44 5.87
C SER A 413 -8.69 6.86 7.00
N PHE A 414 -8.15 7.33 8.12
CA PHE A 414 -8.95 7.87 9.20
C PHE A 414 -9.69 9.15 8.78
N GLY A 415 -9.03 10.05 8.03
CA GLY A 415 -9.70 11.26 7.51
C GLY A 415 -10.85 10.95 6.56
N VAL A 416 -10.69 9.96 5.66
CA VAL A 416 -11.75 9.52 4.76
C VAL A 416 -12.87 8.81 5.54
N ALA A 417 -12.54 7.99 6.51
CA ALA A 417 -13.52 7.30 7.35
C ALA A 417 -14.34 8.29 8.19
N ASP A 418 -13.71 9.33 8.74
CA ASP A 418 -14.39 10.43 9.43
C ASP A 418 -15.38 11.16 8.51
N LEU A 419 -14.95 11.40 7.26
CA LEU A 419 -15.82 11.98 6.25
C LEU A 419 -17.06 11.11 5.98
N VAL A 420 -16.90 9.79 5.85
CA VAL A 420 -18.01 8.85 5.69
C VAL A 420 -18.96 8.90 6.88
N CYS A 421 -18.44 8.90 8.11
CA CYS A 421 -19.27 9.02 9.32
C CYS A 421 -20.06 10.33 9.35
N ARG A 422 -19.44 11.45 8.97
CA ARG A 422 -20.12 12.76 8.86
C ARG A 422 -21.19 12.74 7.79
N ASP A 423 -20.96 12.12 6.63
CA ASP A 423 -21.94 12.06 5.54
C ASP A 423 -23.18 11.23 5.92
N PHE A 424 -23.03 10.20 6.76
CA PHE A 424 -24.17 9.51 7.37
C PHE A 424 -24.89 10.41 8.40
N SER A 425 -24.15 11.12 9.23
CA SER A 425 -24.73 11.96 10.30
C SER A 425 -25.45 13.19 9.75
N SER A 426 -24.96 13.77 8.65
CA SER A 426 -25.57 14.91 7.95
C SER A 426 -26.68 14.51 6.96
N ASN A 427 -26.99 13.21 6.86
CA ASN A 427 -27.94 12.66 5.89
C ASN A 427 -27.56 12.90 4.41
N THR A 428 -26.30 13.22 4.12
CA THR A 428 -25.76 13.24 2.75
C THR A 428 -25.82 11.83 2.16
N ILE A 429 -25.56 10.78 2.96
CA ILE A 429 -25.91 9.40 2.61
C ILE A 429 -27.23 9.07 3.28
N ARG A 430 -28.28 8.91 2.48
CA ARG A 430 -29.62 8.63 2.98
C ARG A 430 -29.80 7.13 3.26
N LEU A 431 -30.30 6.79 4.44
CA LEU A 431 -30.67 5.43 4.81
C LEU A 431 -32.10 5.13 4.32
N ASN A 432 -32.27 4.98 3.01
CA ASN A 432 -33.55 4.79 2.33
C ASN A 432 -33.87 3.30 2.06
N GLY A 433 -33.86 2.49 3.08
CA GLY A 433 -34.11 1.04 3.01
C GLY A 433 -32.92 0.20 3.42
N SER A 434 -33.17 -1.08 3.69
CA SER A 434 -32.13 -2.05 3.98
C SER A 434 -31.36 -2.41 2.71
N ARG A 435 -30.05 -2.56 2.82
CA ARG A 435 -29.18 -3.03 1.74
C ARG A 435 -28.76 -4.49 2.00
N PRO A 436 -28.87 -5.40 1.02
CA PRO A 436 -28.62 -6.84 1.26
C PRO A 436 -27.15 -7.19 1.40
N GLY A 437 -26.22 -6.34 0.89
CA GLY A 437 -24.82 -6.67 0.70
C GLY A 437 -24.57 -7.52 -0.54
N LEU A 438 -23.30 -7.85 -0.79
CA LEU A 438 -22.90 -8.61 -1.98
C LEU A 438 -23.55 -9.99 -1.97
N ASP A 439 -24.09 -10.39 -3.12
CA ASP A 439 -24.62 -11.74 -3.33
C ASP A 439 -23.45 -12.70 -3.54
N LEU A 440 -23.38 -13.73 -2.73
CA LEU A 440 -22.31 -14.71 -2.75
C LEU A 440 -22.72 -16.03 -3.42
N ALA A 441 -23.98 -16.15 -3.88
CA ALA A 441 -24.44 -17.35 -4.54
C ALA A 441 -23.62 -17.65 -5.82
N GLY A 442 -23.03 -18.83 -5.88
CA GLY A 442 -22.20 -19.27 -7.00
C GLY A 442 -20.83 -18.57 -7.13
N ARG A 443 -20.44 -17.74 -6.15
CA ARG A 443 -19.13 -17.07 -6.11
C ARG A 443 -18.25 -17.73 -5.04
N PRO A 444 -17.20 -18.46 -5.41
CA PRO A 444 -16.29 -19.06 -4.43
C PRO A 444 -15.52 -17.91 -3.72
N TYR A 445 -15.75 -17.77 -2.44
CA TYR A 445 -15.07 -16.77 -1.62
C TYR A 445 -14.39 -17.43 -0.41
N VAL A 446 -13.45 -16.72 0.19
CA VAL A 446 -12.78 -17.10 1.44
C VAL A 446 -13.30 -16.22 2.57
N SER A 447 -13.93 -16.85 3.58
CA SER A 447 -14.37 -16.21 4.81
C SER A 447 -13.16 -15.89 5.71
N TRP A 448 -13.39 -15.11 6.80
CA TRP A 448 -12.34 -14.91 7.80
C TRP A 448 -11.89 -16.23 8.45
N HIS A 449 -12.81 -17.16 8.63
CA HIS A 449 -12.49 -18.51 9.13
C HIS A 449 -11.61 -19.28 8.13
N GLY A 450 -11.96 -19.26 6.85
CA GLY A 450 -11.13 -19.84 5.80
C GLY A 450 -9.72 -19.24 5.73
N TRP A 451 -9.61 -17.91 5.90
CA TRP A 451 -8.31 -17.25 6.02
C TRP A 451 -7.50 -17.76 7.23
N LYS A 452 -8.14 -17.94 8.40
CA LYS A 452 -7.46 -18.45 9.60
C LYS A 452 -6.93 -19.87 9.40
N ALA A 453 -7.59 -20.69 8.62
CA ALA A 453 -7.10 -22.01 8.24
C ALA A 453 -5.86 -21.92 7.34
N ILE A 454 -5.87 -21.02 6.34
CA ILE A 454 -4.70 -20.75 5.50
C ILE A 454 -3.51 -20.25 6.35
N ASP A 455 -3.76 -19.30 7.24
CA ASP A 455 -2.74 -18.73 8.15
C ASP A 455 -2.10 -19.80 9.04
N SER A 456 -2.94 -20.67 9.61
CA SER A 456 -2.48 -21.79 10.45
C SER A 456 -1.61 -22.78 9.69
N GLU A 457 -1.95 -23.09 8.44
CA GLU A 457 -1.15 -23.97 7.60
C GLU A 457 0.19 -23.33 7.23
N GLU A 458 0.22 -22.04 6.89
CA GLU A 458 1.49 -21.33 6.63
C GLU A 458 2.42 -21.30 7.84
N VAL A 459 1.86 -21.09 9.04
CA VAL A 459 2.62 -21.15 10.30
C VAL A 459 3.15 -22.55 10.54
N ARG A 460 2.33 -23.60 10.34
CA ARG A 460 2.75 -25.00 10.47
C ARG A 460 3.90 -25.35 9.51
N LEU A 461 3.79 -24.93 8.25
CA LEU A 461 4.82 -25.14 7.22
C LEU A 461 6.11 -24.39 7.57
N GLY A 462 6.00 -23.18 8.10
CA GLY A 462 7.13 -22.38 8.54
C GLY A 462 7.85 -23.02 9.75
N GLN A 463 7.10 -23.44 10.76
CA GLN A 463 7.66 -24.11 11.95
C GLN A 463 8.47 -25.35 11.57
N ALA A 464 7.99 -26.15 10.61
CA ALA A 464 8.72 -27.31 10.10
C ALA A 464 10.07 -26.96 9.47
N LYS A 465 10.28 -25.69 9.09
CA LYS A 465 11.50 -25.15 8.48
C LYS A 465 12.28 -24.20 9.41
N GLY A 466 11.86 -24.06 10.66
CA GLY A 466 12.49 -23.16 11.65
C GLY A 466 12.28 -21.67 11.39
N LYS A 467 11.20 -21.28 10.72
CA LYS A 467 10.84 -19.89 10.37
C LYS A 467 9.40 -19.55 10.81
N PRO A 468 9.03 -18.26 10.91
CA PRO A 468 7.73 -17.86 11.43
C PRO A 468 6.54 -18.38 10.61
N ARG A 469 6.70 -18.44 9.30
CA ARG A 469 5.72 -18.98 8.34
C ARG A 469 6.36 -19.29 6.99
N GLU A 470 5.77 -20.20 6.25
CA GLU A 470 6.00 -20.39 4.82
C GLU A 470 4.73 -20.04 4.08
N LYS A 471 4.75 -18.93 3.33
CA LYS A 471 3.56 -18.45 2.63
C LYS A 471 3.17 -19.38 1.49
N LEU A 472 1.90 -19.67 1.40
CA LEU A 472 1.31 -20.33 0.23
C LEU A 472 1.27 -19.32 -0.92
N THR A 473 1.65 -19.75 -2.12
CA THR A 473 1.72 -18.90 -3.33
C THR A 473 0.69 -19.28 -4.38
N ARG A 474 0.08 -20.48 -4.27
CA ARG A 474 -0.92 -20.97 -5.22
C ARG A 474 -2.33 -20.73 -4.69
N ILE A 475 -3.10 -19.96 -5.43
CA ILE A 475 -4.49 -19.62 -5.07
C ILE A 475 -5.34 -20.87 -4.91
N GLU A 476 -5.19 -21.86 -5.80
CA GLU A 476 -5.96 -23.11 -5.75
C GLU A 476 -5.73 -23.85 -4.43
N THR A 477 -4.49 -23.89 -3.93
CA THR A 477 -4.16 -24.51 -2.64
C THR A 477 -4.80 -23.75 -1.48
N MET A 478 -4.80 -22.44 -1.51
CA MET A 478 -5.44 -21.59 -0.51
C MET A 478 -6.96 -21.84 -0.48
N LEU A 479 -7.61 -21.90 -1.65
CA LEU A 479 -9.04 -22.16 -1.76
C LEU A 479 -9.41 -23.55 -1.25
N GLN A 480 -8.60 -24.58 -1.56
CA GLN A 480 -8.80 -25.93 -1.06
C GLN A 480 -8.72 -25.99 0.48
N ILE A 481 -7.75 -25.30 1.09
CA ILE A 481 -7.62 -25.26 2.55
C ILE A 481 -8.82 -24.53 3.17
N ALA A 482 -9.19 -23.38 2.60
CA ALA A 482 -10.30 -22.58 3.09
C ALA A 482 -11.65 -23.31 3.00
N SER A 483 -11.88 -24.10 1.94
CA SER A 483 -13.12 -24.87 1.76
C SER A 483 -13.23 -26.06 2.71
N ASN A 484 -12.10 -26.63 3.14
CA ASN A 484 -12.07 -27.73 4.12
C ASN A 484 -12.26 -27.24 5.57
N ALA A 485 -12.06 -25.96 5.82
CA ALA A 485 -12.40 -25.32 7.07
C ALA A 485 -13.90 -24.99 7.01
N SER A 486 -14.75 -25.96 7.30
CA SER A 486 -16.20 -25.75 7.35
C SER A 486 -16.54 -24.68 8.38
N ASP A 487 -17.45 -23.76 8.01
CA ASP A 487 -18.02 -22.76 8.93
C ASP A 487 -18.86 -23.43 10.03
#